data_f6aeee00bc676926182839e598290343
#
_entry.id   f6aeee00bc676926182839e598290343
#
_cell.length_a   1.000
_cell.length_b   1.000
_cell.length_c   1.000
_cell.angle_alpha   90.00
_cell.angle_beta   90.00
_cell.angle_gamma   90.00
#
_symmetry.space_group_name_H-M   'P 1'
#
loop_
_entity.id
_entity.type
_entity.pdbx_description
1 polymer ?
#
loop_
_entity_poly.entity_id
_entity_poly.type
_entity_poly.pdbx_seq_one_letter_code
_entity_poly.pdbx_strand_id
1 'polypeptide(L)'
;MVSSGYNISIDPTNSNFSSLSNPGDFINLSSVGVLLLKISSSGFKAFDNCCPNSGSKDDWSYSNQEFTCGSYGNKFGIDGNNIVICGSAATSGDLKTYSTSLAGDFLTIITS
;
A
#
# COMPACT_ATOMS: atom_id res chain seq x y z
N MET A 1 -19.20 3.81 -18.10
CA MET A 1 -18.77 3.80 -16.70
C MET A 1 -17.34 4.29 -16.59
N VAL A 2 -17.06 5.04 -15.62
CA VAL A 2 -15.77 5.71 -15.51
C VAL A 2 -14.99 5.10 -14.36
N SER A 3 -13.72 4.83 -14.60
CA SER A 3 -12.82 4.44 -13.52
C SER A 3 -12.65 5.60 -12.54
N SER A 4 -12.64 5.28 -11.27
CA SER A 4 -12.36 6.25 -10.22
C SER A 4 -10.89 6.36 -9.91
N GLY A 5 -10.03 5.66 -10.66
CA GLY A 5 -8.60 5.69 -10.43
C GLY A 5 -7.97 7.03 -10.76
N TYR A 6 -6.85 7.31 -10.15
CA TYR A 6 -6.06 8.51 -10.42
C TYR A 6 -4.59 8.18 -10.24
N ASN A 7 -3.73 9.07 -10.72
CA ASN A 7 -2.29 8.90 -10.62
C ASN A 7 -1.74 9.77 -9.52
N ILE A 8 -0.83 9.19 -8.74
CA ILE A 8 -0.11 9.89 -7.68
C ILE A 8 1.37 9.84 -8.05
N SER A 9 2.01 11.00 -8.11
CA SER A 9 3.45 11.09 -8.38
C SER A 9 4.16 11.61 -7.15
N ILE A 10 5.19 10.88 -6.71
CA ILE A 10 6.01 11.29 -5.57
C ILE A 10 7.48 11.12 -5.91
N ASP A 11 8.31 11.87 -5.19
CA ASP A 11 9.77 11.72 -5.23
C ASP A 11 10.17 11.00 -3.94
N PRO A 12 10.46 9.68 -3.98
CA PRO A 12 10.80 8.96 -2.75
C PRO A 12 12.13 9.38 -2.14
N THR A 13 12.94 10.15 -2.85
CA THR A 13 14.19 10.68 -2.30
C THR A 13 13.97 11.95 -1.50
N ASN A 14 12.77 12.52 -1.54
CA ASN A 14 12.42 13.70 -0.77
C ASN A 14 12.43 13.36 0.71
N SER A 15 12.84 14.34 1.55
CA SER A 15 12.94 14.14 2.99
C SER A 15 11.60 13.74 3.64
N ASN A 16 10.48 14.08 3.03
CA ASN A 16 9.16 13.66 3.52
C ASN A 16 8.96 12.15 3.45
N PHE A 17 9.78 11.45 2.67
CA PHE A 17 9.71 10.00 2.50
C PHE A 17 10.95 9.30 3.06
N SER A 18 11.63 9.91 4.02
CA SER A 18 12.84 9.33 4.61
C SER A 18 12.57 7.99 5.30
N SER A 19 11.32 7.72 5.68
CA SER A 19 10.93 6.43 6.25
C SER A 19 10.97 5.30 5.22
N LEU A 20 11.12 5.60 3.93
CA LEU A 20 11.25 4.60 2.86
C LEU A 20 12.71 4.43 2.45
N SER A 21 13.63 4.37 3.40
CA SER A 21 15.05 4.31 3.11
C SER A 21 15.54 2.91 2.77
N ASN A 22 14.94 1.88 3.34
CA ASN A 22 15.41 0.50 3.20
C ASN A 22 14.30 -0.42 2.73
N PRO A 23 14.66 -1.53 2.04
CA PRO A 23 13.65 -2.55 1.71
C PRO A 23 12.95 -3.04 2.97
N GLY A 24 11.64 -3.16 2.91
CA GLY A 24 10.81 -3.49 4.05
C GLY A 24 10.23 -2.28 4.76
N ASP A 25 10.68 -1.08 4.42
CA ASP A 25 10.07 0.13 4.96
C ASP A 25 8.77 0.44 4.22
N PHE A 26 7.81 0.97 4.94
CA PHE A 26 6.55 1.38 4.32
C PHE A 26 6.09 2.72 4.88
N ILE A 27 5.21 3.35 4.12
CA ILE A 27 4.56 4.59 4.56
C ILE A 27 3.08 4.52 4.20
N ASN A 28 2.25 5.03 5.09
CA ASN A 28 0.82 5.14 4.84
C ASN A 28 0.52 6.55 4.34
N LEU A 29 0.24 6.65 3.03
CA LEU A 29 -0.16 7.91 2.43
C LEU A 29 -1.66 8.08 2.67
N SER A 30 -2.02 8.37 3.91
CA SER A 30 -3.41 8.31 4.36
C SER A 30 -4.32 9.28 3.61
N SER A 31 -3.79 10.42 3.20
CA SER A 31 -4.59 11.42 2.48
C SER A 31 -4.98 10.99 1.07
N VAL A 32 -4.28 10.01 0.50
CA VAL A 32 -4.54 9.54 -0.87
C VAL A 32 -4.95 8.06 -0.92
N GLY A 33 -5.06 7.42 0.23
CA GLY A 33 -5.59 6.06 0.30
C GLY A 33 -4.61 4.97 -0.06
N VAL A 34 -3.31 5.18 0.12
CA VAL A 34 -2.28 4.26 -0.34
C VAL A 34 -1.31 3.87 0.78
N LEU A 35 -1.05 2.56 0.89
CA LEU A 35 0.12 2.05 1.60
C LEU A 35 1.22 1.84 0.57
N LEU A 36 2.37 2.42 0.77
CA LEU A 36 3.51 2.30 -0.12
C LEU A 36 4.63 1.55 0.58
N LEU A 37 5.07 0.45 -0.03
CA LEU A 37 6.11 -0.42 0.50
C LEU A 37 7.32 -0.41 -0.41
N LYS A 38 8.50 -0.21 0.14
CA LYS A 38 9.75 -0.35 -0.59
C LYS A 38 10.19 -1.81 -0.52
N ILE A 39 10.37 -2.44 -1.68
CA ILE A 39 10.75 -3.86 -1.75
C ILE A 39 12.19 -4.05 -2.15
N SER A 40 12.79 -3.05 -2.81
CA SER A 40 14.20 -3.09 -3.21
C SER A 40 14.68 -1.66 -3.39
N SER A 41 15.96 -1.49 -3.77
CA SER A 41 16.51 -0.16 -3.97
C SER A 41 15.77 0.66 -5.02
N SER A 42 15.10 0.01 -5.97
CA SER A 42 14.35 0.68 -7.03
C SER A 42 12.93 0.12 -7.20
N GLY A 43 12.49 -0.75 -6.30
CA GLY A 43 11.18 -1.39 -6.41
C GLY A 43 10.25 -0.97 -5.30
N PHE A 44 8.99 -0.73 -5.67
CA PHE A 44 7.93 -0.37 -4.72
C PHE A 44 6.67 -1.14 -5.04
N LYS A 45 5.86 -1.38 -4.00
CA LYS A 45 4.50 -1.90 -4.14
C LYS A 45 3.55 -0.93 -3.46
N ALA A 46 2.37 -0.76 -4.05
CA ALA A 46 1.35 0.11 -3.51
C ALA A 46 0.07 -0.67 -3.28
N PHE A 47 -0.62 -0.38 -2.18
CA PHE A 47 -1.81 -1.08 -1.75
C PHE A 47 -2.86 -0.08 -1.31
N ASP A 48 -4.13 -0.50 -1.37
CA ASP A 48 -5.22 0.25 -0.76
C ASP A 48 -5.03 0.24 0.77
N ASN A 49 -5.05 1.38 1.40
CA ASN A 49 -4.86 1.46 2.85
C ASN A 49 -6.14 1.26 3.66
N CYS A 50 -7.24 0.95 3.02
CA CYS A 50 -8.47 0.65 3.73
C CYS A 50 -8.45 -0.81 4.20
N CYS A 51 -8.54 -1.03 5.51
CA CYS A 51 -8.56 -2.38 6.06
C CYS A 51 -9.79 -3.13 5.57
N PRO A 52 -9.64 -4.29 4.91
CA PRO A 52 -10.79 -5.03 4.38
C PRO A 52 -11.78 -5.45 5.44
N ASN A 53 -11.34 -5.69 6.66
CA ASN A 53 -12.23 -6.10 7.73
C ASN A 53 -12.96 -4.92 8.37
N SER A 54 -12.23 -3.86 8.72
CA SER A 54 -12.77 -2.77 9.53
C SER A 54 -13.05 -1.49 8.77
N GLY A 55 -12.44 -1.32 7.60
CA GLY A 55 -12.49 -0.05 6.88
C GLY A 55 -11.55 1.01 7.45
N SER A 56 -10.74 0.67 8.45
CA SER A 56 -9.77 1.60 9.02
C SER A 56 -8.64 1.86 8.03
N LYS A 57 -8.14 3.10 8.02
CA LYS A 57 -7.08 3.51 7.10
C LYS A 57 -5.77 3.85 7.79
N ASP A 58 -5.74 3.84 9.12
CA ASP A 58 -4.59 4.36 9.86
C ASP A 58 -3.89 3.32 10.75
N ASP A 59 -4.43 2.13 10.85
CA ASP A 59 -3.94 1.12 11.78
C ASP A 59 -3.12 0.04 11.10
N TRP A 60 -2.08 0.42 10.38
CA TRP A 60 -1.27 -0.54 9.63
C TRP A 60 0.10 -0.73 10.24
N SER A 61 0.56 -1.97 10.23
CA SER A 61 1.95 -2.33 10.49
C SER A 61 2.38 -3.37 9.47
N TYR A 62 3.70 -3.57 9.34
CA TYR A 62 4.26 -4.47 8.34
C TYR A 62 5.43 -5.23 8.94
N SER A 63 5.40 -6.54 8.79
CA SER A 63 6.53 -7.39 9.16
C SER A 63 6.39 -8.74 8.46
N ASN A 64 7.52 -9.38 8.16
CA ASN A 64 7.56 -10.71 7.52
C ASN A 64 6.72 -10.77 6.24
N GLN A 65 6.76 -9.71 5.44
CA GLN A 65 6.03 -9.64 4.17
C GLN A 65 4.51 -9.69 4.34
N GLU A 66 4.03 -9.20 5.47
CA GLU A 66 2.59 -9.11 5.75
C GLU A 66 2.25 -7.75 6.33
N PHE A 67 1.16 -7.18 5.85
CA PHE A 67 0.54 -6.02 6.49
C PHE A 67 -0.47 -6.49 7.52
N THR A 68 -0.45 -5.85 8.68
CA THR A 68 -1.40 -6.14 9.75
C THR A 68 -2.29 -4.94 9.98
N CYS A 69 -3.61 -5.16 9.93
CA CYS A 69 -4.58 -4.17 10.34
C CYS A 69 -4.71 -4.21 11.86
N GLY A 70 -4.30 -3.13 12.52
CA GLY A 70 -4.27 -3.09 13.99
C GLY A 70 -5.63 -3.13 14.65
N SER A 71 -6.69 -2.80 13.93
CA SER A 71 -8.05 -2.79 14.50
C SER A 71 -8.49 -4.16 14.98
N TYR A 72 -8.16 -5.21 14.21
CA TYR A 72 -8.56 -6.58 14.54
C TYR A 72 -7.42 -7.59 14.44
N GLY A 73 -6.22 -7.12 14.12
CA GLY A 73 -5.07 -8.01 13.97
C GLY A 73 -5.06 -8.86 12.70
N ASN A 74 -5.88 -8.52 11.72
CA ASN A 74 -5.91 -9.24 10.45
C ASN A 74 -4.64 -9.01 9.65
N LYS A 75 -4.13 -10.06 9.02
CA LYS A 75 -2.90 -10.01 8.24
C LYS A 75 -3.18 -10.26 6.78
N PHE A 76 -2.47 -9.53 5.93
CA PHE A 76 -2.65 -9.62 4.48
C PHE A 76 -1.28 -9.73 3.82
N GLY A 77 -1.10 -10.77 3.01
CA GLY A 77 0.12 -10.96 2.26
C GLY A 77 0.27 -9.97 1.12
N ILE A 78 1.44 -9.92 0.54
CA ILE A 78 1.75 -8.99 -0.55
C ILE A 78 1.98 -9.70 -1.89
N ASP A 79 1.89 -11.02 -1.93
CA ASP A 79 2.30 -11.81 -3.09
C ASP A 79 1.20 -12.65 -3.73
N GLY A 80 0.00 -12.60 -3.26
CA GLY A 80 -1.02 -13.49 -3.77
C GLY A 80 -1.90 -12.87 -4.84
N ASN A 81 -2.95 -13.60 -5.19
CA ASN A 81 -3.96 -13.13 -6.13
C ASN A 81 -5.33 -12.97 -5.49
N ASN A 82 -5.41 -13.20 -4.20
CA ASN A 82 -6.67 -13.09 -3.46
C ASN A 82 -6.84 -11.66 -2.97
N ILE A 83 -7.35 -10.83 -3.84
CA ILE A 83 -7.55 -9.42 -3.54
C ILE A 83 -8.85 -9.25 -2.77
N VAL A 84 -8.76 -8.68 -1.58
CA VAL A 84 -9.92 -8.43 -0.72
C VAL A 84 -10.39 -6.99 -0.87
N ILE A 85 -11.66 -6.79 -0.60
CA ILE A 85 -12.32 -5.49 -0.78
C ILE A 85 -12.39 -4.77 0.57
N CYS A 86 -12.09 -3.49 0.54
CA CYS A 86 -12.16 -2.63 1.72
C CYS A 86 -13.55 -2.69 2.36
N GLY A 87 -13.58 -2.96 3.66
CA GLY A 87 -14.83 -2.97 4.42
C GLY A 87 -15.72 -4.17 4.17
N SER A 88 -15.18 -5.24 3.56
CA SER A 88 -15.97 -6.45 3.27
C SER A 88 -15.98 -7.46 4.41
N ALA A 89 -15.32 -7.16 5.52
CA ALA A 89 -15.12 -8.09 6.65
C ALA A 89 -14.28 -9.31 6.27
N ALA A 90 -13.48 -9.23 5.20
CA ALA A 90 -12.58 -10.30 4.80
C ALA A 90 -11.39 -10.36 5.74
N THR A 91 -11.02 -11.57 6.14
CA THR A 91 -9.94 -11.80 7.11
C THR A 91 -8.77 -12.57 6.53
N SER A 92 -8.83 -12.94 5.26
CA SER A 92 -7.77 -13.67 4.58
C SER A 92 -7.62 -13.17 3.15
N GLY A 93 -6.50 -13.53 2.52
CA GLY A 93 -6.18 -13.07 1.18
C GLY A 93 -5.23 -11.88 1.22
N ASP A 94 -5.07 -11.23 0.08
CA ASP A 94 -4.16 -10.10 -0.07
C ASP A 94 -4.93 -8.79 -0.15
N LEU A 95 -4.23 -7.70 0.11
CA LEU A 95 -4.79 -6.36 -0.09
C LEU A 95 -4.91 -6.05 -1.56
N LYS A 96 -5.86 -5.17 -1.89
CA LYS A 96 -5.95 -4.62 -3.24
C LYS A 96 -4.65 -3.88 -3.55
N THR A 97 -4.06 -4.19 -4.68
CA THR A 97 -2.80 -3.60 -5.11
C THR A 97 -3.02 -2.57 -6.20
N TYR A 98 -2.12 -1.61 -6.26
CA TYR A 98 -2.09 -0.60 -7.31
C TYR A 98 -0.81 -0.74 -8.12
N SER A 99 -0.84 -0.35 -9.37
CA SER A 99 0.35 -0.35 -10.23
C SER A 99 1.30 0.76 -9.81
N THR A 100 2.60 0.48 -9.93
CA THR A 100 3.63 1.48 -9.68
C THR A 100 4.59 1.53 -10.86
N SER A 101 5.17 2.70 -11.09
CA SER A 101 6.17 2.91 -12.13
C SER A 101 7.19 3.93 -11.64
N LEU A 102 8.47 3.56 -11.66
CA LEU A 102 9.54 4.47 -11.25
C LEU A 102 10.28 4.94 -12.51
N ALA A 103 10.34 6.24 -12.69
CA ALA A 103 11.04 6.86 -13.81
C ALA A 103 11.95 7.95 -13.25
N GLY A 104 13.27 7.72 -13.30
CA GLY A 104 14.23 8.61 -12.65
C GLY A 104 13.97 8.66 -11.16
N ASP A 105 13.72 9.85 -10.63
CA ASP A 105 13.46 10.03 -9.20
C ASP A 105 11.97 10.05 -8.87
N PHE A 106 11.10 9.87 -9.86
CA PHE A 106 9.66 9.96 -9.63
C PHE A 106 8.99 8.61 -9.69
N LEU A 107 8.24 8.32 -8.64
CA LEU A 107 7.40 7.14 -8.55
C LEU A 107 5.96 7.54 -8.85
N THR A 108 5.33 6.86 -9.80
CA THR A 108 3.93 7.06 -10.11
C THR A 108 3.13 5.86 -9.62
N ILE A 109 2.05 6.12 -8.89
CA ILE A 109 1.14 5.11 -8.37
C ILE A 109 -0.19 5.31 -9.08
N ILE A 110 -0.70 4.24 -9.67
CA ILE A 110 -1.95 4.28 -10.42
C ILE A 110 -3.01 3.55 -9.61
N THR A 111 -3.99 4.31 -9.11
CA THR A 111 -5.01 3.79 -8.20
C THR A 111 -6.30 3.48 -8.97
N SER A 112 -6.32 2.44 -9.71
CA SER A 112 -7.55 2.14 -10.47
C SER A 112 -7.93 0.66 -10.38
#